data_d23838e791729b781ef5a39d8cda5a6c
#
_entry.id   d23838e791729b781ef5a39d8cda5a6c
#
_cell.length_a   1.000
_cell.length_b   1.000
_cell.length_c   1.000
_cell.angle_alpha   90.00
_cell.angle_beta   90.00
_cell.angle_gamma   90.00
#
_symmetry.space_group_name_H-M   'P 1'
#
loop_
_entity.id
_entity.type
_entity.pdbx_description
1 polymer ?
#
loop_
_entity_poly.entity_id
_entity_poly.type
_entity_poly.pdbx_seq_one_letter_code
_entity_poly.pdbx_strand_id
1 'polypeptide(L)'
;DALPIYENIIHQELSIGGCAYNVAHILDNMHCPYDLFSPVGQGIYGDFVRKHFKEKKIPIMIESQQKNGCCYCLVDDSGERTFICEHGAEYFYQASWFDQLDANNYQQVYVCGLEIEEDHDEVIIQFLASHPHLTIYFAPGPRINAIERKRLMKLLYLHPIVHLNQQEIFEFTKQNDLSIACASLYQITQAPIIVTLGKDGCYYYDEKTSFHTPSIKTTVVDTIGAGDSHIGTIIACRSQDMNWPDCLIKANQIASLVVSQKGSTL
;
A
#
# COMPACT_ATOMS: atom_id res chain seq x y z
N ASP A 1 -34.48 -19.46 0.05
CA ASP A 1 -34.22 -19.17 -1.35
C ASP A 1 -34.10 -17.67 -1.49
N ALA A 2 -32.87 -17.18 -1.69
CA ALA A 2 -32.65 -15.78 -2.00
C ALA A 2 -33.12 -15.52 -3.44
N LEU A 3 -33.95 -14.52 -3.65
CA LEU A 3 -34.30 -14.07 -4.99
C LEU A 3 -33.04 -13.48 -5.66
N PRO A 4 -32.82 -13.75 -6.95
CA PRO A 4 -31.71 -13.12 -7.67
C PRO A 4 -31.86 -11.60 -7.64
N ILE A 5 -30.78 -10.90 -7.29
CA ILE A 5 -30.71 -9.45 -7.32
C ILE A 5 -30.26 -9.06 -8.73
N TYR A 6 -30.99 -8.18 -9.39
CA TYR A 6 -30.64 -7.62 -10.67
C TYR A 6 -30.38 -6.13 -10.51
N GLU A 7 -29.14 -5.71 -10.75
CA GLU A 7 -28.73 -4.32 -10.73
C GLU A 7 -28.12 -3.94 -12.08
N ASN A 8 -28.33 -2.70 -12.50
CA ASN A 8 -27.78 -2.19 -13.75
C ASN A 8 -26.52 -1.38 -13.46
N ILE A 9 -25.44 -1.66 -14.20
CA ILE A 9 -24.24 -0.82 -14.20
C ILE A 9 -24.55 0.43 -15.03
N ILE A 10 -24.53 1.59 -14.38
CA ILE A 10 -24.78 2.89 -15.04
C ILE A 10 -23.51 3.40 -15.72
N HIS A 11 -22.33 3.18 -15.09
CA HIS A 11 -21.04 3.60 -15.59
C HIS A 11 -19.97 2.56 -15.26
N GLN A 12 -19.09 2.31 -16.21
CA GLN A 12 -17.94 1.44 -16.02
C GLN A 12 -16.68 2.13 -16.56
N GLU A 13 -15.61 2.08 -15.79
CA GLU A 13 -14.31 2.61 -16.18
C GLU A 13 -13.24 1.58 -15.84
N LEU A 14 -12.22 1.44 -16.69
CA LEU A 14 -11.05 0.61 -16.46
C LEU A 14 -9.86 1.53 -16.24
N SER A 15 -9.21 1.39 -15.08
CA SER A 15 -8.04 2.18 -14.70
C SER A 15 -6.92 1.26 -14.18
N ILE A 16 -5.70 1.75 -14.26
CA ILE A 16 -4.58 1.12 -13.54
C ILE A 16 -4.73 1.44 -12.07
N GLY A 17 -4.45 0.44 -11.23
CA GLY A 17 -4.46 0.55 -9.78
C GLY A 17 -3.51 -0.46 -9.15
N GLY A 18 -3.68 -0.65 -7.85
CA GLY A 18 -2.83 -1.48 -7.01
C GLY A 18 -1.89 -0.63 -6.16
N CYS A 19 -1.75 -1.00 -4.88
CA CYS A 19 -1.03 -0.18 -3.90
C CYS A 19 0.40 0.13 -4.33
N ALA A 20 1.14 -0.86 -4.84
CA ALA A 20 2.52 -0.66 -5.31
C ALA A 20 2.59 0.32 -6.48
N TYR A 21 1.68 0.22 -7.46
CA TYR A 21 1.61 1.17 -8.56
C TYR A 21 1.24 2.58 -8.09
N ASN A 22 0.26 2.72 -7.21
CA ASN A 22 -0.14 4.02 -6.68
C ASN A 22 1.01 4.70 -5.91
N VAL A 23 1.76 3.94 -5.10
CA VAL A 23 2.96 4.43 -4.42
C VAL A 23 4.04 4.83 -5.44
N ALA A 24 4.32 4.00 -6.44
CA ALA A 24 5.29 4.29 -7.49
C ALA A 24 4.95 5.58 -8.25
N HIS A 25 3.67 5.82 -8.53
CA HIS A 25 3.22 7.05 -9.17
C HIS A 25 3.51 8.30 -8.32
N ILE A 26 3.36 8.21 -7.00
CA ILE A 26 3.71 9.32 -6.09
C ILE A 26 5.24 9.53 -6.07
N LEU A 27 6.03 8.45 -6.05
CA LEU A 27 7.48 8.55 -6.11
C LEU A 27 7.94 9.24 -7.41
N ASP A 28 7.33 8.89 -8.55
CA ASP A 28 7.59 9.53 -9.85
C ASP A 28 7.29 11.04 -9.81
N ASN A 29 6.11 11.42 -9.32
CA ASN A 29 5.71 12.83 -9.18
C ASN A 29 6.61 13.62 -8.24
N MET A 30 7.22 12.96 -7.26
CA MET A 30 8.18 13.55 -6.33
C MET A 30 9.63 13.45 -6.79
N HIS A 31 9.88 12.95 -8.01
CA HIS A 31 11.21 12.73 -8.58
C HIS A 31 12.12 11.86 -7.69
N CYS A 32 11.51 10.90 -6.99
CA CYS A 32 12.21 9.91 -6.19
C CYS A 32 12.43 8.65 -7.05
N PRO A 33 13.68 8.24 -7.31
CA PRO A 33 13.95 7.04 -8.10
C PRO A 33 13.37 5.79 -7.44
N TYR A 34 12.78 4.90 -8.26
CA TYR A 34 12.21 3.65 -7.80
C TYR A 34 12.28 2.59 -8.90
N ASP A 35 12.18 1.34 -8.49
CA ASP A 35 11.85 0.22 -9.35
C ASP A 35 10.51 -0.39 -8.90
N LEU A 36 9.60 -0.58 -9.85
CA LEU A 36 8.31 -1.23 -9.59
C LEU A 36 8.45 -2.73 -9.84
N PHE A 37 8.74 -3.47 -8.77
CA PHE A 37 8.91 -4.91 -8.78
C PHE A 37 7.57 -5.62 -8.60
N SER A 38 6.72 -5.52 -9.62
CA SER A 38 5.39 -6.13 -9.65
C SER A 38 5.24 -6.94 -10.93
N PRO A 39 4.83 -8.23 -10.85
CA PRO A 39 4.66 -9.05 -12.03
C PRO A 39 3.47 -8.59 -12.87
N VAL A 40 3.65 -8.60 -14.20
CA VAL A 40 2.59 -8.37 -15.17
C VAL A 40 2.18 -9.70 -15.77
N GLY A 41 0.92 -10.07 -15.60
CA GLY A 41 0.34 -11.33 -16.05
C GLY A 41 -0.19 -11.27 -17.48
N GLN A 42 -0.85 -12.35 -17.91
CA GLN A 42 -1.47 -12.50 -19.21
C GLN A 42 -2.94 -12.09 -19.23
N GLY A 43 -3.52 -12.02 -20.43
CA GLY A 43 -4.92 -11.72 -20.66
C GLY A 43 -5.23 -10.23 -20.78
N ILE A 44 -6.52 -9.90 -20.89
CA ILE A 44 -6.98 -8.53 -21.19
C ILE A 44 -6.47 -7.48 -20.20
N TYR A 45 -6.39 -7.83 -18.94
CA TYR A 45 -5.88 -6.93 -17.90
C TYR A 45 -4.36 -6.78 -17.99
N GLY A 46 -3.63 -7.86 -18.23
CA GLY A 46 -2.18 -7.80 -18.47
C GLY A 46 -1.83 -6.96 -19.69
N ASP A 47 -2.58 -7.11 -20.79
CA ASP A 47 -2.40 -6.30 -22.00
C ASP A 47 -2.69 -4.81 -21.74
N PHE A 48 -3.70 -4.53 -20.92
CA PHE A 48 -4.01 -3.17 -20.50
C PHE A 48 -2.87 -2.55 -19.67
N VAL A 49 -2.32 -3.30 -18.70
CA VAL A 49 -1.16 -2.89 -17.90
C VAL A 49 0.06 -2.64 -18.80
N ARG A 50 0.40 -3.59 -19.70
CA ARG A 50 1.55 -3.43 -20.63
C ARG A 50 1.43 -2.18 -21.49
N LYS A 51 0.25 -1.93 -22.04
CA LYS A 51 -0.01 -0.72 -22.83
C LYS A 51 0.24 0.54 -22.02
N HIS A 52 -0.32 0.62 -20.83
CA HIS A 52 -0.16 1.76 -19.93
C HIS A 52 1.30 1.98 -19.51
N PHE A 53 2.00 0.91 -19.11
CA PHE A 53 3.40 0.97 -18.71
C PHE A 53 4.29 1.43 -19.86
N LYS A 54 4.00 0.96 -21.10
CA LYS A 54 4.70 1.44 -22.29
C LYS A 54 4.49 2.94 -22.52
N GLU A 55 3.26 3.43 -22.39
CA GLU A 55 2.93 4.85 -22.56
C GLU A 55 3.62 5.73 -21.50
N LYS A 56 3.68 5.26 -20.26
CA LYS A 56 4.32 5.93 -19.13
C LYS A 56 5.82 5.67 -19.02
N LYS A 57 6.40 4.83 -19.90
CA LYS A 57 7.80 4.39 -19.85
C LYS A 57 8.21 3.71 -18.56
N ILE A 58 7.28 3.01 -17.92
CA ILE A 58 7.53 2.19 -16.73
C ILE A 58 8.06 0.84 -17.20
N PRO A 59 9.24 0.40 -16.77
CA PRO A 59 9.78 -0.89 -17.16
C PRO A 59 8.99 -2.03 -16.51
N ILE A 60 8.73 -3.09 -17.28
CA ILE A 60 8.18 -4.34 -16.74
C ILE A 60 9.35 -5.18 -16.30
N MET A 61 9.53 -5.36 -15.00
CA MET A 61 10.63 -6.14 -14.44
C MET A 61 10.33 -7.65 -14.45
N ILE A 62 9.05 -8.01 -14.31
CA ILE A 62 8.63 -9.41 -14.24
C ILE A 62 7.47 -9.65 -15.20
N GLU A 63 7.65 -10.60 -16.12
CA GLU A 63 6.59 -11.14 -16.96
C GLU A 63 6.16 -12.50 -16.43
N SER A 64 4.87 -12.65 -16.12
CA SER A 64 4.30 -13.91 -15.64
C SER A 64 3.44 -14.57 -16.69
N GLN A 65 3.41 -15.91 -16.68
CA GLN A 65 2.50 -16.71 -17.53
C GLN A 65 1.10 -16.86 -16.89
N GLN A 66 0.93 -16.47 -15.65
CA GLN A 66 -0.36 -16.47 -15.01
C GLN A 66 -1.21 -15.31 -15.53
N LYS A 67 -2.54 -15.38 -15.32
CA LYS A 67 -3.42 -14.24 -15.62
C LYS A 67 -3.07 -13.06 -14.73
N ASN A 68 -3.21 -11.85 -15.25
CA ASN A 68 -3.21 -10.66 -14.43
C ASN A 68 -4.52 -10.59 -13.66
N GLY A 69 -4.46 -10.23 -12.40
CA GLY A 69 -5.64 -10.03 -11.58
C GLY A 69 -6.34 -8.70 -11.88
N CYS A 70 -7.49 -8.52 -11.25
CA CYS A 70 -8.22 -7.26 -11.28
C CYS A 70 -9.00 -7.06 -9.99
N CYS A 71 -9.40 -5.83 -9.74
CA CYS A 71 -10.27 -5.48 -8.63
C CYS A 71 -11.49 -4.72 -9.17
N TYR A 72 -12.67 -5.28 -8.96
CA TYR A 72 -13.93 -4.59 -9.22
C TYR A 72 -14.27 -3.71 -8.03
N CYS A 73 -14.33 -2.41 -8.25
CA CYS A 73 -14.80 -1.44 -7.27
C CYS A 73 -16.25 -1.10 -7.60
N LEU A 74 -17.18 -1.67 -6.86
CA LEU A 74 -18.59 -1.36 -6.96
C LEU A 74 -18.90 -0.15 -6.08
N VAL A 75 -19.46 0.88 -6.66
CA VAL A 75 -19.81 2.12 -5.96
C VAL A 75 -21.33 2.29 -6.03
N ASP A 76 -21.99 2.40 -4.89
CA ASP A 76 -23.42 2.66 -4.82
C ASP A 76 -23.75 4.15 -4.86
N ASP A 77 -25.03 4.48 -4.86
CA ASP A 77 -25.52 5.87 -4.93
C ASP A 77 -25.13 6.71 -3.70
N SER A 78 -24.77 6.08 -2.58
CA SER A 78 -24.26 6.76 -1.37
C SER A 78 -22.77 7.07 -1.45
N GLY A 79 -22.07 6.49 -2.43
CA GLY A 79 -20.61 6.54 -2.56
C GLY A 79 -19.87 5.46 -1.75
N GLU A 80 -20.61 4.54 -1.11
CA GLU A 80 -20.03 3.36 -0.45
C GLU A 80 -19.42 2.41 -1.49
N ARG A 81 -18.33 1.75 -1.12
CA ARG A 81 -17.54 0.92 -2.01
C ARG A 81 -17.43 -0.51 -1.53
N THR A 82 -17.63 -1.43 -2.46
CA THR A 82 -17.33 -2.85 -2.28
C THR A 82 -16.27 -3.27 -3.27
N PHE A 83 -15.19 -3.88 -2.77
CA PHE A 83 -14.10 -4.38 -3.60
C PHE A 83 -14.20 -5.90 -3.73
N ILE A 84 -14.20 -6.38 -4.99
CA ILE A 84 -14.18 -7.80 -5.33
C ILE A 84 -12.91 -8.04 -6.14
N CYS A 85 -11.93 -8.76 -5.58
CA CYS A 85 -10.64 -8.98 -6.20
C CYS A 85 -10.58 -10.37 -6.83
N GLU A 86 -10.13 -10.45 -8.07
CA GLU A 86 -9.64 -11.66 -8.71
C GLU A 86 -8.12 -11.64 -8.61
N HIS A 87 -7.56 -12.61 -7.85
CA HIS A 87 -6.12 -12.72 -7.65
C HIS A 87 -5.44 -13.24 -8.92
N GLY A 88 -4.34 -12.64 -9.30
CA GLY A 88 -3.56 -12.98 -10.48
C GLY A 88 -2.06 -12.98 -10.19
N ALA A 89 -1.28 -12.80 -11.23
CA ALA A 89 0.18 -12.87 -11.19
C ALA A 89 0.82 -12.02 -10.07
N GLU A 90 0.21 -10.88 -9.77
CA GLU A 90 0.69 -9.91 -8.77
C GLU A 90 0.60 -10.39 -7.32
N TYR A 91 -0.06 -11.52 -7.09
CA TYR A 91 -0.15 -12.16 -5.77
C TYR A 91 0.85 -13.30 -5.57
N PHE A 92 1.44 -13.85 -6.64
CA PHE A 92 2.21 -15.10 -6.58
C PHE A 92 3.66 -14.87 -6.96
N TYR A 93 4.45 -14.42 -6.02
CA TYR A 93 5.88 -14.19 -6.19
C TYR A 93 6.67 -15.50 -6.22
N GLN A 94 7.75 -15.52 -7.00
CA GLN A 94 8.67 -16.66 -7.11
C GLN A 94 10.06 -16.24 -6.68
N ALA A 95 10.75 -17.10 -5.94
CA ALA A 95 12.09 -16.81 -5.42
C ALA A 95 13.09 -16.42 -6.54
N SER A 96 13.02 -17.08 -7.68
CA SER A 96 13.90 -16.81 -8.82
C SER A 96 13.73 -15.41 -9.44
N TRP A 97 12.61 -14.74 -9.19
CA TRP A 97 12.43 -13.36 -9.67
C TRP A 97 13.32 -12.38 -8.94
N PHE A 98 13.63 -12.65 -7.68
CA PHE A 98 14.51 -11.80 -6.86
C PHE A 98 15.98 -11.87 -7.29
N ASP A 99 16.39 -12.91 -8.04
CA ASP A 99 17.77 -13.06 -8.52
C ASP A 99 18.20 -11.90 -9.46
N GLN A 100 17.24 -11.18 -10.06
CA GLN A 100 17.52 -10.03 -10.91
C GLN A 100 17.70 -8.72 -10.12
N LEU A 101 17.40 -8.71 -8.82
CA LEU A 101 17.54 -7.54 -7.96
C LEU A 101 18.90 -7.57 -7.25
N ASP A 102 19.74 -6.58 -7.52
CA ASP A 102 20.86 -6.30 -6.63
C ASP A 102 20.38 -5.41 -5.47
N ALA A 103 20.05 -6.05 -4.34
CA ALA A 103 19.52 -5.37 -3.17
C ALA A 103 20.42 -4.27 -2.60
N ASN A 104 21.73 -4.28 -2.93
CA ASN A 104 22.65 -3.23 -2.50
C ASN A 104 22.39 -1.88 -3.19
N ASN A 105 21.66 -1.87 -4.29
CA ASN A 105 21.27 -0.64 -4.98
C ASN A 105 20.08 0.07 -4.31
N TYR A 106 19.43 -0.56 -3.33
CA TYR A 106 18.24 -0.02 -2.67
C TYR A 106 18.50 0.27 -1.20
N GLN A 107 17.86 1.28 -0.67
CA GLN A 107 17.87 1.63 0.74
C GLN A 107 16.51 1.35 1.40
N GLN A 108 15.46 1.33 0.61
CA GLN A 108 14.09 1.25 1.08
C GLN A 108 13.30 0.26 0.24
N VAL A 109 12.35 -0.42 0.86
CA VAL A 109 11.40 -1.30 0.18
C VAL A 109 10.00 -1.05 0.72
N TYR A 110 9.04 -0.97 -0.18
CA TYR A 110 7.62 -0.90 0.14
C TYR A 110 6.96 -2.24 -0.16
N VAL A 111 6.16 -2.71 0.76
CA VAL A 111 5.35 -3.93 0.63
C VAL A 111 3.95 -3.64 1.12
N CYS A 112 2.92 -4.08 0.40
CA CYS A 112 1.55 -3.98 0.87
C CYS A 112 0.96 -5.33 1.29
N GLY A 113 -0.26 -5.29 1.84
CA GLY A 113 -0.90 -6.49 2.34
C GLY A 113 -1.23 -7.50 1.26
N LEU A 114 -1.43 -7.05 0.01
CA LEU A 114 -1.79 -7.91 -1.12
C LEU A 114 -0.70 -8.95 -1.41
N GLU A 115 0.56 -8.52 -1.51
CA GLU A 115 1.67 -9.41 -1.83
C GLU A 115 1.92 -10.43 -0.69
N ILE A 116 1.67 -10.02 0.56
CA ILE A 116 1.92 -10.88 1.72
C ILE A 116 0.78 -11.87 1.96
N GLU A 117 -0.46 -11.55 1.56
CA GLU A 117 -1.62 -12.42 1.77
C GLU A 117 -1.42 -13.80 1.11
N GLU A 118 -0.87 -13.83 -0.10
CA GLU A 118 -0.65 -15.06 -0.89
C GLU A 118 0.82 -15.52 -0.91
N ASP A 119 1.71 -14.89 -0.14
CA ASP A 119 3.12 -15.30 -0.03
C ASP A 119 3.27 -16.60 0.77
N HIS A 120 2.63 -17.68 0.28
CA HIS A 120 2.58 -18.97 0.98
C HIS A 120 3.97 -19.59 1.19
N ASP A 121 4.88 -19.41 0.24
CA ASP A 121 6.27 -19.87 0.32
C ASP A 121 7.17 -18.88 1.07
N GLU A 122 6.60 -17.75 1.54
CA GLU A 122 7.28 -16.69 2.28
C GLU A 122 8.49 -16.10 1.53
N VAL A 123 8.47 -16.11 0.21
CA VAL A 123 9.62 -15.68 -0.63
C VAL A 123 9.94 -14.20 -0.45
N ILE A 124 8.92 -13.35 -0.30
CA ILE A 124 9.10 -11.92 -0.01
C ILE A 124 9.74 -11.74 1.37
N ILE A 125 9.20 -12.43 2.38
CA ILE A 125 9.70 -12.35 3.76
C ILE A 125 11.14 -12.87 3.84
N GLN A 126 11.47 -13.96 3.14
CA GLN A 126 12.83 -14.51 3.08
C GLN A 126 13.80 -13.54 2.42
N PHE A 127 13.39 -12.89 1.32
CA PHE A 127 14.19 -11.85 0.67
C PHE A 127 14.45 -10.69 1.63
N LEU A 128 13.44 -10.17 2.29
CA LEU A 128 13.58 -9.07 3.25
C LEU A 128 14.48 -9.47 4.44
N ALA A 129 14.30 -10.67 4.98
CA ALA A 129 15.12 -11.18 6.09
C ALA A 129 16.60 -11.33 5.72
N SER A 130 16.90 -11.63 4.45
CA SER A 130 18.29 -11.74 3.98
C SER A 130 18.95 -10.40 3.66
N HIS A 131 18.18 -9.28 3.68
CA HIS A 131 18.68 -7.95 3.37
C HIS A 131 18.34 -6.93 4.48
N PRO A 132 18.92 -7.09 5.69
CA PRO A 132 18.57 -6.30 6.88
C PRO A 132 18.97 -4.82 6.79
N HIS A 133 19.70 -4.42 5.76
CA HIS A 133 20.03 -3.01 5.49
C HIS A 133 18.86 -2.23 4.88
N LEU A 134 17.86 -2.93 4.34
CA LEU A 134 16.69 -2.29 3.74
C LEU A 134 15.73 -1.77 4.81
N THR A 135 15.34 -0.51 4.72
CA THR A 135 14.24 0.03 5.50
C THR A 135 12.92 -0.45 4.90
N ILE A 136 12.18 -1.25 5.64
CA ILE A 136 10.91 -1.83 5.17
C ILE A 136 9.77 -0.87 5.53
N TYR A 137 8.96 -0.48 4.54
CA TYR A 137 7.68 0.18 4.71
C TYR A 137 6.57 -0.82 4.42
N PHE A 138 5.72 -1.07 5.40
CA PHE A 138 4.63 -2.03 5.28
C PHE A 138 3.28 -1.37 5.48
N ALA A 139 2.44 -1.42 4.45
CA ALA A 139 1.04 -0.97 4.52
C ALA A 139 0.11 -2.18 4.31
N PRO A 140 -0.32 -2.87 5.37
CA PRO A 140 -1.17 -4.05 5.25
C PRO A 140 -2.52 -3.75 4.62
N GLY A 141 -3.05 -2.54 4.84
CA GLY A 141 -4.40 -2.18 4.44
C GLY A 141 -5.45 -3.08 5.11
N PRO A 142 -6.64 -3.20 4.53
CA PRO A 142 -7.70 -4.07 5.06
C PRO A 142 -7.32 -5.55 5.05
N ARG A 143 -6.24 -5.93 4.35
CA ARG A 143 -5.73 -7.31 4.30
C ARG A 143 -5.07 -7.76 5.59
N ILE A 144 -4.80 -6.88 6.55
CA ILE A 144 -4.14 -7.22 7.82
C ILE A 144 -4.81 -8.41 8.55
N ASN A 145 -6.13 -8.57 8.40
CA ASN A 145 -6.88 -9.66 9.00
C ASN A 145 -6.98 -10.90 8.09
N ALA A 146 -6.68 -10.78 6.79
CA ALA A 146 -6.67 -11.88 5.83
C ALA A 146 -5.32 -12.59 5.77
N ILE A 147 -4.23 -11.87 6.06
CA ILE A 147 -2.89 -12.45 6.13
C ILE A 147 -2.82 -13.46 7.27
N GLU A 148 -2.30 -14.67 6.98
CA GLU A 148 -2.06 -15.68 8.01
C GLU A 148 -1.23 -15.10 9.16
N ARG A 149 -1.74 -15.25 10.40
CA ARG A 149 -1.12 -14.62 11.60
C ARG A 149 0.36 -14.93 11.75
N LYS A 150 0.77 -16.17 11.49
CA LYS A 150 2.17 -16.59 11.60
C LYS A 150 3.06 -15.86 10.60
N ARG A 151 2.60 -15.72 9.35
CA ARG A 151 3.30 -15.01 8.28
C ARG A 151 3.39 -13.52 8.58
N LEU A 152 2.27 -12.90 8.99
CA LEU A 152 2.27 -11.50 9.40
C LEU A 152 3.25 -11.22 10.53
N MET A 153 3.29 -12.07 11.57
CA MET A 153 4.24 -11.91 12.67
C MET A 153 5.69 -12.02 12.23
N LYS A 154 6.03 -12.91 11.28
CA LYS A 154 7.39 -12.99 10.72
C LYS A 154 7.80 -11.68 10.05
N LEU A 155 6.91 -11.09 9.25
CA LEU A 155 7.17 -9.79 8.63
C LEU A 155 7.33 -8.68 9.67
N LEU A 156 6.44 -8.62 10.67
CA LEU A 156 6.50 -7.60 11.72
C LEU A 156 7.79 -7.68 12.57
N TYR A 157 8.36 -8.86 12.74
CA TYR A 157 9.66 -9.05 13.41
C TYR A 157 10.88 -8.63 12.55
N LEU A 158 10.68 -8.27 11.29
CA LEU A 158 11.71 -7.64 10.47
C LEU A 158 11.79 -6.11 10.66
N HIS A 159 11.12 -5.60 11.68
CA HIS A 159 11.14 -4.19 12.07
C HIS A 159 10.63 -3.21 11.00
N PRO A 160 9.51 -3.48 10.32
CA PRO A 160 8.98 -2.56 9.34
C PRO A 160 8.42 -1.30 9.99
N ILE A 161 8.57 -0.17 9.31
CA ILE A 161 7.76 1.02 9.54
C ILE A 161 6.35 0.67 9.06
N VAL A 162 5.37 0.65 9.98
CA VAL A 162 4.00 0.22 9.63
C VAL A 162 3.11 1.44 9.42
N HIS A 163 2.42 1.43 8.28
CA HIS A 163 1.45 2.45 7.91
C HIS A 163 0.06 1.82 7.75
N LEU A 164 -0.91 2.28 8.52
CA LEU A 164 -2.26 1.73 8.54
C LEU A 164 -3.27 2.82 8.93
N ASN A 165 -4.56 2.54 8.77
CA ASN A 165 -5.59 3.42 9.30
C ASN A 165 -6.00 3.04 10.73
N GLN A 166 -6.81 3.91 11.36
CA GLN A 166 -7.25 3.72 12.74
C GLN A 166 -8.05 2.43 12.94
N GLN A 167 -8.91 2.07 12.00
CA GLN A 167 -9.68 0.84 12.09
C GLN A 167 -8.78 -0.39 12.03
N GLU A 168 -7.84 -0.41 11.10
CA GLU A 168 -6.90 -1.51 10.92
C GLU A 168 -6.05 -1.77 12.16
N ILE A 169 -5.50 -0.73 12.80
CA ILE A 169 -4.71 -0.90 14.02
C ILE A 169 -5.57 -1.37 15.20
N PHE A 170 -6.80 -0.86 15.34
CA PHE A 170 -7.71 -1.28 16.39
C PHE A 170 -8.12 -2.74 16.22
N GLU A 171 -8.43 -3.15 14.99
CA GLU A 171 -8.76 -4.54 14.67
C GLU A 171 -7.57 -5.49 14.90
N PHE A 172 -6.36 -5.08 14.54
CA PHE A 172 -5.17 -5.90 14.72
C PHE A 172 -4.80 -6.07 16.19
N THR A 173 -4.76 -4.96 16.95
CA THR A 173 -4.29 -4.95 18.34
C THR A 173 -5.39 -5.30 19.35
N LYS A 174 -6.68 -5.29 18.92
CA LYS A 174 -7.86 -5.40 19.79
C LYS A 174 -7.91 -4.33 20.87
N GLN A 175 -7.37 -3.16 20.57
CA GLN A 175 -7.40 -1.97 21.42
C GLN A 175 -8.33 -0.92 20.82
N ASN A 176 -8.89 -0.04 21.68
CA ASN A 176 -9.77 1.07 21.27
C ASN A 176 -9.18 2.45 21.60
N ASP A 177 -7.98 2.47 22.18
CA ASP A 177 -7.19 3.68 22.39
C ASP A 177 -6.03 3.71 21.44
N LEU A 178 -5.86 4.82 20.72
CA LEU A 178 -4.87 4.95 19.65
C LEU A 178 -3.43 4.82 20.17
N SER A 179 -3.13 5.45 21.30
CA SER A 179 -1.78 5.42 21.86
C SER A 179 -1.43 4.01 22.35
N ILE A 180 -2.39 3.33 23.01
CA ILE A 180 -2.20 1.96 23.47
C ILE A 180 -2.06 1.00 22.29
N ALA A 181 -2.85 1.18 21.24
CA ALA A 181 -2.78 0.38 20.02
C ALA A 181 -1.41 0.52 19.34
N CYS A 182 -0.93 1.76 19.18
CA CYS A 182 0.40 2.05 18.61
C CYS A 182 1.51 1.45 19.47
N ALA A 183 1.44 1.63 20.80
CA ALA A 183 2.42 1.04 21.71
C ALA A 183 2.45 -0.50 21.61
N SER A 184 1.28 -1.14 21.52
CA SER A 184 1.17 -2.60 21.39
C SER A 184 1.79 -3.11 20.09
N LEU A 185 1.58 -2.41 18.98
CA LEU A 185 2.19 -2.77 17.69
C LEU A 185 3.70 -2.48 17.69
N TYR A 186 4.12 -1.35 18.29
CA TYR A 186 5.53 -0.98 18.44
C TYR A 186 6.32 -2.04 19.23
N GLN A 187 5.74 -2.65 20.27
CA GLN A 187 6.40 -3.74 21.02
C GLN A 187 6.78 -4.92 20.12
N ILE A 188 6.09 -5.10 18.99
CA ILE A 188 6.38 -6.15 18.01
C ILE A 188 7.41 -5.67 16.99
N THR A 189 7.17 -4.51 16.40
CA THR A 189 7.95 -4.02 15.25
C THR A 189 9.24 -3.32 15.66
N GLN A 190 9.31 -2.71 16.83
CA GLN A 190 10.42 -1.86 17.28
C GLN A 190 10.81 -0.78 16.25
N ALA A 191 9.84 -0.35 15.44
CA ALA A 191 9.97 0.63 14.37
C ALA A 191 8.78 1.58 14.34
N PRO A 192 8.86 2.76 13.73
CA PRO A 192 7.79 3.75 13.72
C PRO A 192 6.44 3.20 13.22
N ILE A 193 5.37 3.62 13.90
CA ILE A 193 3.98 3.34 13.54
C ILE A 193 3.34 4.65 13.09
N ILE A 194 2.72 4.64 11.92
CA ILE A 194 2.01 5.77 11.35
C ILE A 194 0.56 5.37 11.15
N VAL A 195 -0.36 6.10 11.77
CA VAL A 195 -1.80 5.82 11.68
C VAL A 195 -2.52 6.99 11.04
N THR A 196 -3.16 6.74 9.90
CA THR A 196 -4.03 7.74 9.26
C THR A 196 -5.38 7.80 9.97
N LEU A 197 -5.88 9.02 10.18
CA LEU A 197 -7.10 9.35 10.91
C LEU A 197 -8.15 10.02 10.00
N GLY A 198 -8.04 9.82 8.69
CA GLY A 198 -8.91 10.44 7.69
C GLY A 198 -8.86 11.97 7.75
N LYS A 199 -10.03 12.59 7.95
CA LYS A 199 -10.14 14.06 8.05
C LYS A 199 -9.36 14.68 9.20
N ASP A 200 -8.98 13.90 10.18
CA ASP A 200 -8.26 14.38 11.37
C ASP A 200 -6.73 14.30 11.19
N GLY A 201 -6.24 13.79 10.05
CA GLY A 201 -4.81 13.76 9.70
C GLY A 201 -4.14 12.43 10.00
N CYS A 202 -3.00 12.45 10.69
CA CYS A 202 -2.29 11.23 11.05
C CYS A 202 -1.62 11.32 12.43
N TYR A 203 -1.34 10.17 13.00
CA TYR A 203 -0.65 10.01 14.27
C TYR A 203 0.64 9.23 14.07
N TYR A 204 1.72 9.72 14.67
CA TYR A 204 3.03 9.10 14.69
C TYR A 204 3.34 8.56 16.07
N TYR A 205 3.97 7.40 16.12
CA TYR A 205 4.43 6.78 17.36
C TYR A 205 5.76 6.06 17.14
N ASP A 206 6.73 6.33 17.99
CA ASP A 206 7.96 5.53 18.18
C ASP A 206 8.31 5.42 19.66
N GLU A 207 9.47 4.81 19.98
CA GLU A 207 9.94 4.64 21.37
C GLU A 207 10.05 5.97 22.15
N LYS A 208 10.41 7.05 21.45
CA LYS A 208 10.83 8.31 22.08
C LYS A 208 9.75 9.36 22.08
N THR A 209 8.86 9.30 21.08
CA THR A 209 7.89 10.37 20.87
C THR A 209 6.63 9.86 20.19
N SER A 210 5.56 10.60 20.41
CA SER A 210 4.33 10.46 19.66
C SER A 210 3.73 11.84 19.42
N PHE A 211 3.13 12.04 18.24
CA PHE A 211 2.49 13.32 17.93
C PHE A 211 1.41 13.15 16.85
N HIS A 212 0.49 14.08 16.85
CA HIS A 212 -0.57 14.20 15.87
C HIS A 212 -0.22 15.28 14.84
N THR A 213 -0.43 15.00 13.57
CA THR A 213 -0.29 15.95 12.46
C THR A 213 -1.66 16.16 11.83
N PRO A 214 -2.24 17.38 11.89
CA PRO A 214 -3.58 17.61 11.37
C PRO A 214 -3.65 17.50 9.83
N SER A 215 -4.81 17.11 9.32
CA SER A 215 -5.06 17.10 7.88
C SER A 215 -5.22 18.51 7.30
N ILE A 216 -5.16 18.59 5.98
CA ILE A 216 -5.53 19.79 5.23
C ILE A 216 -7.02 19.70 4.87
N LYS A 217 -7.78 20.72 5.19
CA LYS A 217 -9.20 20.80 4.80
C LYS A 217 -9.32 20.83 3.29
N THR A 218 -10.05 19.87 2.74
CA THR A 218 -10.31 19.77 1.31
C THR A 218 -11.72 19.23 1.07
N THR A 219 -12.22 19.43 -0.15
CA THR A 219 -13.46 18.77 -0.59
C THR A 219 -13.10 17.37 -1.04
N VAL A 220 -13.69 16.36 -0.39
CA VAL A 220 -13.45 14.95 -0.74
C VAL A 220 -14.33 14.61 -1.96
N VAL A 221 -13.68 14.16 -3.04
CA VAL A 221 -14.29 13.65 -4.26
C VAL A 221 -14.16 12.13 -4.32
N ASP A 222 -12.95 11.61 -4.04
CA ASP A 222 -12.63 10.20 -4.06
C ASP A 222 -11.59 9.88 -3.00
N THR A 223 -11.75 8.80 -2.25
CA THR A 223 -10.79 8.40 -1.20
C THR A 223 -9.85 7.28 -1.64
N ILE A 224 -10.00 6.77 -2.88
CA ILE A 224 -9.12 5.73 -3.43
C ILE A 224 -7.70 6.28 -3.54
N GLY A 225 -6.70 5.51 -3.10
CA GLY A 225 -5.29 5.89 -3.18
C GLY A 225 -4.83 6.91 -2.12
N ALA A 226 -5.71 7.38 -1.21
CA ALA A 226 -5.32 8.29 -0.14
C ALA A 226 -4.21 7.71 0.76
N GLY A 227 -4.35 6.45 1.17
CA GLY A 227 -3.35 5.73 1.96
C GLY A 227 -2.05 5.54 1.20
N ASP A 228 -2.15 5.10 -0.06
CA ASP A 228 -1.00 4.87 -0.94
C ASP A 228 -0.23 6.17 -1.21
N SER A 229 -0.95 7.29 -1.45
CA SER A 229 -0.32 8.59 -1.64
C SER A 229 0.35 9.11 -0.37
N HIS A 230 -0.25 8.85 0.79
CA HIS A 230 0.33 9.23 2.08
C HIS A 230 1.64 8.47 2.32
N ILE A 231 1.64 7.14 2.22
CA ILE A 231 2.87 6.34 2.43
C ILE A 231 3.91 6.59 1.33
N GLY A 232 3.51 6.74 0.06
CA GLY A 232 4.41 7.08 -1.04
C GLY A 232 5.15 8.40 -0.79
N THR A 233 4.43 9.41 -0.29
CA THR A 233 5.02 10.69 0.11
C THR A 233 6.00 10.53 1.26
N ILE A 234 5.68 9.71 2.26
CA ILE A 234 6.59 9.41 3.38
C ILE A 234 7.88 8.80 2.86
N ILE A 235 7.81 7.79 2.00
CA ILE A 235 8.97 7.12 1.41
C ILE A 235 9.85 8.14 0.68
N ALA A 236 9.27 8.97 -0.19
CA ALA A 236 9.99 10.01 -0.93
C ALA A 236 10.65 11.06 -0.01
N CYS A 237 9.95 11.50 1.04
CA CYS A 237 10.51 12.46 2.00
C CYS A 237 11.64 11.84 2.83
N ARG A 238 11.48 10.60 3.25
CA ARG A 238 12.48 9.89 4.05
C ARG A 238 13.71 9.49 3.24
N SER A 239 13.59 9.30 1.94
CA SER A 239 14.74 9.11 1.05
C SER A 239 15.63 10.36 0.94
N GLN A 240 15.09 11.53 1.31
CA GLN A 240 15.78 12.83 1.34
C GLN A 240 16.13 13.25 2.79
N ASP A 241 16.13 12.33 3.74
CA ASP A 241 16.42 12.56 5.17
C ASP A 241 15.52 13.61 5.85
N MET A 242 14.33 13.89 5.29
CA MET A 242 13.37 14.81 5.90
C MET A 242 12.93 14.27 7.28
N ASN A 243 12.88 15.14 8.30
CA ASN A 243 12.41 14.73 9.63
C ASN A 243 10.92 14.31 9.62
N TRP A 244 10.49 13.56 10.63
CA TRP A 244 9.15 13.01 10.68
C TRP A 244 8.02 14.07 10.70
N PRO A 245 8.09 15.14 11.51
CA PRO A 245 7.05 16.16 11.49
C PRO A 245 6.81 16.78 10.11
N ASP A 246 7.85 17.23 9.42
CA ASP A 246 7.75 17.83 8.10
C ASP A 246 7.29 16.82 7.04
N CYS A 247 7.79 15.59 7.14
CA CYS A 247 7.39 14.47 6.29
C CYS A 247 5.88 14.22 6.37
N LEU A 248 5.31 14.14 7.57
CA LEU A 248 3.88 13.87 7.75
C LEU A 248 2.99 15.06 7.38
N ILE A 249 3.46 16.29 7.57
CA ILE A 249 2.77 17.47 7.04
C ILE A 249 2.66 17.36 5.51
N LYS A 250 3.75 17.04 4.83
CA LYS A 250 3.77 16.90 3.37
C LYS A 250 2.93 15.71 2.90
N ALA A 251 2.95 14.59 3.62
CA ALA A 251 2.12 13.43 3.33
C ALA A 251 0.62 13.75 3.41
N ASN A 252 0.19 14.47 4.46
CA ASN A 252 -1.18 14.97 4.58
C ASN A 252 -1.57 15.94 3.45
N GLN A 253 -0.63 16.80 2.99
CA GLN A 253 -0.87 17.71 1.87
C GLN A 253 -1.13 16.94 0.58
N ILE A 254 -0.28 15.99 0.23
CA ILE A 254 -0.42 15.18 -0.99
C ILE A 254 -1.68 14.33 -0.93
N ALA A 255 -1.94 13.66 0.19
CA ALA A 255 -3.17 12.88 0.37
C ALA A 255 -4.43 13.75 0.20
N SER A 256 -4.41 14.99 0.69
CA SER A 256 -5.53 15.93 0.52
C SER A 256 -5.76 16.34 -0.93
N LEU A 257 -4.71 16.44 -1.75
CA LEU A 257 -4.82 16.69 -3.19
C LEU A 257 -5.40 15.47 -3.91
N VAL A 258 -4.93 14.27 -3.59
CA VAL A 258 -5.47 13.03 -4.18
C VAL A 258 -6.95 12.89 -3.91
N VAL A 259 -7.40 13.05 -2.66
CA VAL A 259 -8.82 12.90 -2.34
C VAL A 259 -9.71 14.01 -2.91
N SER A 260 -9.15 15.10 -3.40
CA SER A 260 -9.91 16.22 -4.00
C SER A 260 -10.25 16.02 -5.48
N GLN A 261 -9.80 14.91 -6.07
CA GLN A 261 -10.05 14.57 -7.48
C GLN A 261 -10.48 13.11 -7.63
N LYS A 262 -10.94 12.73 -8.81
CA LYS A 262 -11.35 11.37 -9.13
C LYS A 262 -10.12 10.51 -9.43
N GLY A 263 -10.08 9.29 -8.88
CA GLY A 263 -9.01 8.32 -9.11
C GLY A 263 -7.97 8.29 -7.99
N SER A 264 -7.04 7.34 -8.11
CA SER A 264 -6.06 7.01 -7.04
C SER A 264 -4.72 7.75 -7.12
N THR A 265 -4.52 8.57 -8.15
CA THR A 265 -3.22 9.21 -8.45
C THR A 265 -3.39 10.69 -8.80
N LEU A 266 -2.30 11.48 -8.66
CA LEU A 266 -2.25 12.90 -9.05
C LEU A 266 -2.11 13.08 -10.56
#